data_c1f66a1587eff00480e8bf1b925ae516
#
_entry.id   c1f66a1587eff00480e8bf1b925ae516
#
_cell.length_a   1.000
_cell.length_b   1.000
_cell.length_c   1.000
_cell.angle_alpha   90.00
_cell.angle_beta   90.00
_cell.angle_gamma   90.00
#
_symmetry.space_group_name_H-M   'P 1'
#
loop_
_entity.id
_entity.type
_entity.pdbx_description
1 polymer ?
#
loop_
_entity_poly.entity_id
_entity_poly.type
_entity_poly.pdbx_seq_one_letter_code
_entity_poly.pdbx_strand_id
1 'polypeptide(L)'
;MSEEWIGRSIQWLVEKQNEDGGFGETVISYNLPDQYNGKGKSTVSQTAWGLLALLEVKGIYNVDEAIERSVSYLLRAFKEQGDIFFDTSVVGTGHRGLLYLQYPSYAYSFPLLALSRYRNQLDGKFMPKVTVKGQITDDMTTDM
;
A
#
# COMPACT_ATOMS: atom_id res chain seq x y z
N MET A 1 5.96 8.65 18.18
CA MET A 1 6.84 8.39 17.03
C MET A 1 7.29 9.72 16.47
N SER A 2 8.56 9.90 16.14
CA SER A 2 9.02 11.14 15.54
C SER A 2 8.56 11.21 14.08
N GLU A 3 8.16 12.40 13.62
CA GLU A 3 7.74 12.66 12.24
C GLU A 3 8.79 12.24 11.21
N GLU A 4 10.06 12.42 11.53
CA GLU A 4 11.19 12.01 10.72
C GLU A 4 11.20 10.50 10.41
N TRP A 5 10.80 9.66 11.38
CA TRP A 5 10.73 8.22 11.18
C TRP A 5 9.64 7.84 10.18
N ILE A 6 8.46 8.48 10.28
CA ILE A 6 7.36 8.27 9.34
C ILE A 6 7.79 8.68 7.93
N GLY A 7 8.40 9.87 7.78
CA GLY A 7 8.88 10.35 6.47
C GLY A 7 9.86 9.38 5.81
N ARG A 8 10.83 8.88 6.55
CA ARG A 8 11.79 7.87 6.03
C ARG A 8 11.09 6.58 5.61
N SER A 9 10.10 6.13 6.39
CA SER A 9 9.36 4.90 6.06
C SER A 9 8.52 5.06 4.79
N ILE A 10 7.89 6.21 4.60
CA ILE A 10 7.11 6.50 3.39
C ILE A 10 8.02 6.65 2.17
N GLN A 11 9.14 7.36 2.31
CA GLN A 11 10.12 7.46 1.24
C GLN A 11 10.63 6.07 0.82
N TRP A 12 11.00 5.22 1.79
CA TRP A 12 11.41 3.84 1.52
C TRP A 12 10.32 3.06 0.78
N LEU A 13 9.05 3.19 1.21
CA LEU A 13 7.93 2.50 0.56
C LEU A 13 7.79 2.94 -0.90
N VAL A 14 7.82 4.25 -1.18
CA VAL A 14 7.74 4.78 -2.55
C VAL A 14 8.88 4.27 -3.42
N GLU A 15 10.12 4.25 -2.90
CA GLU A 15 11.30 3.73 -3.59
C GLU A 15 11.22 2.22 -3.91
N LYS A 16 10.38 1.46 -3.18
CA LYS A 16 10.16 0.03 -3.40
C LYS A 16 9.02 -0.30 -4.36
N GLN A 17 8.33 0.70 -4.87
CA GLN A 17 7.32 0.48 -5.89
C GLN A 17 7.95 0.00 -7.19
N ASN A 18 7.47 -1.13 -7.70
CA ASN A 18 7.94 -1.71 -8.95
C ASN A 18 7.54 -0.86 -10.17
N GLU A 19 8.22 -1.07 -11.30
CA GLU A 19 7.95 -0.36 -12.56
C GLU A 19 6.51 -0.52 -13.05
N ASP A 20 5.89 -1.67 -12.77
CA ASP A 20 4.49 -1.95 -13.11
C ASP A 20 3.46 -1.22 -12.23
N GLY A 21 3.93 -0.49 -11.21
CA GLY A 21 3.11 0.25 -10.25
C GLY A 21 2.66 -0.57 -9.04
N GLY A 22 2.98 -1.85 -8.98
CA GLY A 22 2.67 -2.71 -7.84
C GLY A 22 3.77 -2.72 -6.78
N PHE A 23 3.49 -3.42 -5.71
CA PHE A 23 4.45 -3.76 -4.66
C PHE A 23 4.59 -5.26 -4.53
N GLY A 24 5.80 -5.71 -4.23
CA GLY A 24 6.07 -7.11 -4.01
C GLY A 24 7.36 -7.34 -3.25
N GLU A 25 7.31 -8.27 -2.32
CA GLU A 25 8.49 -8.75 -1.61
C GLU A 25 8.49 -10.27 -1.59
N THR A 26 9.61 -10.86 -2.01
CA THR A 26 9.77 -12.32 -1.97
C THR A 26 9.91 -12.80 -0.53
N VAL A 27 9.37 -13.99 -0.23
CA VAL A 27 9.56 -14.64 1.07
C VAL A 27 11.02 -14.99 1.39
N ILE A 28 11.93 -14.90 0.43
CA ILE A 28 13.37 -15.04 0.65
C ILE A 28 13.90 -13.94 1.58
N SER A 29 13.25 -12.77 1.61
CA SER A 29 13.58 -11.66 2.51
C SER A 29 13.59 -12.05 3.98
N TYR A 30 12.79 -13.02 4.40
CA TYR A 30 12.81 -13.56 5.76
C TYR A 30 14.16 -14.19 6.14
N ASN A 31 14.90 -14.71 5.16
CA ASN A 31 16.20 -15.34 5.38
C ASN A 31 17.37 -14.41 5.05
N LEU A 32 17.20 -13.56 4.05
CA LEU A 32 18.23 -12.67 3.51
C LEU A 32 17.68 -11.23 3.39
N PRO A 33 17.32 -10.57 4.51
CA PRO A 33 16.69 -9.24 4.48
C PRO A 33 17.55 -8.20 3.78
N ASP A 34 18.86 -8.16 4.02
CA ASP A 34 19.75 -7.16 3.44
C ASP A 34 19.76 -7.16 1.90
N GLN A 35 19.42 -8.31 1.30
CA GLN A 35 19.43 -8.47 -0.15
C GLN A 35 18.04 -8.32 -0.77
N TYR A 36 16.97 -8.72 -0.06
CA TYR A 36 15.64 -8.93 -0.62
C TYR A 36 14.52 -8.07 0.00
N ASN A 37 14.80 -7.23 0.99
CA ASN A 37 13.80 -6.33 1.54
C ASN A 37 13.19 -5.42 0.46
N GLY A 38 11.87 -5.46 0.32
CA GLY A 38 11.12 -4.71 -0.67
C GLY A 38 11.41 -5.12 -2.11
N LYS A 39 11.91 -6.33 -2.35
CA LYS A 39 12.20 -6.83 -3.70
C LYS A 39 11.41 -8.10 -4.00
N GLY A 40 10.67 -8.09 -5.07
CA GLY A 40 9.88 -9.22 -5.55
C GLY A 40 8.90 -8.81 -6.62
N LYS A 41 8.27 -9.80 -7.25
CA LYS A 41 7.19 -9.54 -8.21
C LYS A 41 6.00 -8.92 -7.49
N SER A 42 5.36 -7.96 -8.13
CA SER A 42 4.14 -7.36 -7.61
C SER A 42 3.05 -8.40 -7.39
N THR A 43 2.38 -8.29 -6.25
CA THR A 43 1.20 -9.07 -5.91
C THR A 43 0.03 -8.15 -5.59
N VAL A 44 -1.19 -8.63 -5.74
CA VAL A 44 -2.37 -7.80 -5.48
C VAL A 44 -2.51 -7.49 -3.98
N SER A 45 -2.20 -8.45 -3.11
CA SER A 45 -2.22 -8.24 -1.65
C SER A 45 -1.20 -7.22 -1.20
N GLN A 46 0.07 -7.36 -1.60
CA GLN A 46 1.15 -6.45 -1.16
C GLN A 46 0.96 -5.06 -1.77
N THR A 47 0.48 -4.98 -3.02
CA THR A 47 0.13 -3.68 -3.63
C THR A 47 -1.00 -3.00 -2.86
N ALA A 48 -2.02 -3.73 -2.46
CA ALA A 48 -3.10 -3.18 -1.66
C ALA A 48 -2.62 -2.69 -0.27
N TRP A 49 -1.70 -3.40 0.38
CA TRP A 49 -1.11 -2.95 1.65
C TRP A 49 -0.29 -1.67 1.48
N GLY A 50 0.54 -1.60 0.42
CA GLY A 50 1.28 -0.38 0.08
C GLY A 50 0.34 0.80 -0.20
N LEU A 51 -0.69 0.59 -1.02
CA LEU A 51 -1.70 1.60 -1.33
C LEU A 51 -2.42 2.08 -0.06
N LEU A 52 -2.82 1.19 0.84
CA LEU A 52 -3.45 1.57 2.11
C LEU A 52 -2.54 2.47 2.96
N ALA A 53 -1.24 2.16 3.04
CA ALA A 53 -0.28 2.99 3.76
C ALA A 53 -0.11 4.37 3.10
N LEU A 54 -0.01 4.44 1.77
CA LEU A 54 0.12 5.70 1.04
C LEU A 54 -1.12 6.59 1.19
N LEU A 55 -2.33 6.00 1.19
CA LEU A 55 -3.58 6.73 1.39
C LEU A 55 -3.67 7.41 2.76
N GLU A 56 -3.08 6.82 3.82
CA GLU A 56 -3.09 7.42 5.17
C GLU A 56 -2.21 8.67 5.27
N VAL A 57 -1.29 8.89 4.34
CA VAL A 57 -0.35 10.02 4.35
C VAL A 57 -0.53 10.97 3.16
N LYS A 58 -1.57 10.75 2.36
CA LYS A 58 -1.94 11.62 1.24
C LYS A 58 -2.23 13.04 1.75
N GLY A 59 -1.68 14.04 1.05
CA GLY A 59 -1.77 15.43 1.46
C GLY A 59 -0.73 15.88 2.50
N ILE A 60 0.02 14.94 3.11
CA ILE A 60 1.13 15.21 4.03
C ILE A 60 2.46 15.00 3.33
N TYR A 61 2.57 13.93 2.55
CA TYR A 61 3.75 13.56 1.78
C TYR A 61 3.42 13.53 0.28
N ASN A 62 4.44 13.70 -0.56
CA ASN A 62 4.30 13.62 -2.01
C ASN A 62 4.21 12.14 -2.46
N VAL A 63 3.01 11.58 -2.43
CA VAL A 63 2.72 10.17 -2.72
C VAL A 63 1.66 9.96 -3.81
N ASP A 64 1.13 11.04 -4.38
CA ASP A 64 0.01 10.96 -5.32
C ASP A 64 0.34 10.08 -6.54
N GLU A 65 1.51 10.23 -7.13
CA GLU A 65 1.94 9.40 -8.26
C GLU A 65 2.01 7.91 -7.88
N ALA A 66 2.56 7.59 -6.70
CA ALA A 66 2.65 6.21 -6.22
C ALA A 66 1.26 5.60 -5.96
N ILE A 67 0.31 6.40 -5.47
CA ILE A 67 -1.09 6.01 -5.29
C ILE A 67 -1.72 5.67 -6.65
N GLU A 68 -1.63 6.58 -7.63
CA GLU A 68 -2.22 6.38 -8.96
C GLU A 68 -1.65 5.14 -9.67
N ARG A 69 -0.35 4.93 -9.56
CA ARG A 69 0.31 3.74 -10.11
C ARG A 69 -0.17 2.45 -9.43
N SER A 70 -0.35 2.46 -8.11
CA SER A 70 -0.87 1.30 -7.36
C SER A 70 -2.30 0.97 -7.75
N VAL A 71 -3.16 1.99 -7.87
CA VAL A 71 -4.54 1.83 -8.33
C VAL A 71 -4.57 1.26 -9.75
N SER A 72 -3.76 1.82 -10.65
CA SER A 72 -3.66 1.34 -12.04
C SER A 72 -3.21 -0.12 -12.12
N TYR A 73 -2.24 -0.51 -11.29
CA TYR A 73 -1.82 -1.91 -11.18
C TYR A 73 -2.97 -2.82 -10.75
N LEU A 74 -3.69 -2.47 -9.67
CA LEU A 74 -4.79 -3.30 -9.17
C LEU A 74 -5.92 -3.44 -10.19
N LEU A 75 -6.32 -2.34 -10.85
CA LEU A 75 -7.37 -2.38 -11.87
C LEU A 75 -6.96 -3.22 -13.08
N ARG A 76 -5.71 -3.10 -13.53
CA ARG A 76 -5.17 -3.93 -14.60
C ARG A 76 -5.14 -5.41 -14.20
N ALA A 77 -4.59 -5.73 -13.02
CA ALA A 77 -4.53 -7.09 -12.51
C ALA A 77 -5.92 -7.74 -12.42
N PHE A 78 -6.93 -6.98 -11.96
CA PHE A 78 -8.32 -7.44 -11.91
C PHE A 78 -8.81 -7.87 -13.30
N LYS A 79 -8.59 -7.05 -14.31
CA LYS A 79 -9.00 -7.34 -15.70
C LYS A 79 -8.25 -8.53 -16.30
N GLU A 80 -6.94 -8.55 -16.15
CA GLU A 80 -6.08 -9.62 -16.68
C GLU A 80 -6.37 -10.98 -16.04
N GLN A 81 -6.82 -10.99 -14.78
CA GLN A 81 -7.17 -12.19 -14.03
C GLN A 81 -8.63 -12.65 -14.21
N GLY A 82 -9.39 -12.01 -15.10
CA GLY A 82 -10.78 -12.40 -15.40
C GLY A 82 -11.81 -11.86 -14.41
N ASP A 83 -11.67 -10.60 -14.03
CA ASP A 83 -12.51 -9.87 -13.08
C ASP A 83 -12.51 -10.47 -11.65
N ILE A 84 -11.39 -11.05 -11.26
CA ILE A 84 -11.11 -11.53 -9.90
C ILE A 84 -9.73 -11.05 -9.44
N PHE A 85 -9.45 -11.17 -8.14
CA PHE A 85 -8.12 -10.95 -7.59
C PHE A 85 -7.54 -12.25 -7.06
N PHE A 86 -6.31 -12.57 -7.44
CA PHE A 86 -5.52 -13.62 -6.80
C PHE A 86 -4.04 -13.28 -6.81
N ASP A 87 -3.30 -13.77 -5.81
CA ASP A 87 -1.86 -13.66 -5.77
C ASP A 87 -1.22 -14.82 -6.55
N THR A 88 -0.23 -14.49 -7.37
CA THR A 88 0.56 -15.50 -8.12
C THR A 88 1.76 -16.01 -7.34
N SER A 89 2.01 -15.42 -6.15
CA SER A 89 3.15 -15.73 -5.29
C SER A 89 2.71 -15.87 -3.85
N VAL A 90 3.52 -16.58 -3.07
CA VAL A 90 3.34 -16.69 -1.62
C VAL A 90 3.62 -15.33 -0.96
N VAL A 91 2.74 -14.85 -0.10
CA VAL A 91 2.81 -13.52 0.53
C VAL A 91 2.97 -13.56 2.05
N GLY A 92 3.08 -14.74 2.64
CA GLY A 92 3.20 -14.89 4.07
C GLY A 92 4.05 -16.09 4.49
N THR A 93 4.38 -16.14 5.77
CA THR A 93 5.07 -17.27 6.37
C THR A 93 4.42 -17.70 7.67
N GLY A 94 4.28 -19.03 7.86
CA GLY A 94 3.95 -19.62 9.13
C GLY A 94 5.20 -19.93 9.95
N HIS A 95 6.30 -20.23 9.29
CA HIS A 95 7.61 -20.46 9.93
C HIS A 95 8.73 -20.14 8.94
N ARG A 96 9.64 -19.26 9.34
CA ARG A 96 10.79 -18.84 8.55
C ARG A 96 11.62 -20.04 8.06
N GLY A 97 11.86 -20.11 6.76
CA GLY A 97 12.68 -21.16 6.13
C GLY A 97 12.01 -22.52 6.00
N LEU A 98 10.79 -22.72 6.54
CA LEU A 98 10.11 -24.00 6.55
C LEU A 98 8.71 -23.97 5.91
N LEU A 99 7.88 -23.00 6.28
CA LEU A 99 6.47 -22.96 5.86
C LEU A 99 6.10 -21.56 5.36
N TYR A 100 5.83 -21.49 4.07
CA TYR A 100 5.33 -20.28 3.41
C TYR A 100 3.89 -20.49 2.98
N LEU A 101 3.07 -19.45 3.14
CA LEU A 101 1.64 -19.54 3.00
C LEU A 101 1.12 -18.53 1.97
N GLN A 102 0.11 -18.96 1.26
CA GLN A 102 -0.71 -18.11 0.43
C GLN A 102 -2.10 -18.03 1.06
N TYR A 103 -2.56 -16.79 1.28
CA TYR A 103 -3.86 -16.52 1.86
C TYR A 103 -4.80 -15.97 0.79
N PRO A 104 -5.65 -16.82 0.16
CA PRO A 104 -6.57 -16.35 -0.88
C PRO A 104 -7.45 -15.19 -0.42
N SER A 105 -7.87 -15.18 0.85
CA SER A 105 -8.65 -14.08 1.44
C SER A 105 -7.95 -12.73 1.39
N TYR A 106 -6.61 -12.68 1.44
CA TYR A 106 -5.86 -11.43 1.37
C TYR A 106 -5.96 -10.82 -0.02
N ALA A 107 -5.87 -11.64 -1.06
CA ALA A 107 -6.01 -11.20 -2.44
C ALA A 107 -7.41 -10.66 -2.76
N TYR A 108 -8.45 -11.09 -2.05
CA TYR A 108 -9.80 -10.53 -2.21
C TYR A 108 -10.04 -9.30 -1.33
N SER A 109 -9.74 -9.42 -0.05
CA SER A 109 -10.16 -8.42 0.94
C SER A 109 -9.39 -7.12 0.84
N PHE A 110 -8.06 -7.18 0.72
CA PHE A 110 -7.21 -5.98 0.77
C PHE A 110 -7.31 -5.12 -0.49
N PRO A 111 -7.33 -5.64 -1.73
CA PRO A 111 -7.56 -4.81 -2.90
C PRO A 111 -8.91 -4.10 -2.88
N LEU A 112 -9.98 -4.78 -2.49
CA LEU A 112 -11.30 -4.17 -2.37
C LEU A 112 -11.32 -3.07 -1.30
N LEU A 113 -10.69 -3.31 -0.15
CA LEU A 113 -10.57 -2.30 0.91
C LEU A 113 -9.78 -1.09 0.43
N ALA A 114 -8.63 -1.30 -0.21
CA ALA A 114 -7.76 -0.22 -0.69
C ALA A 114 -8.45 0.63 -1.76
N LEU A 115 -9.07 0.01 -2.75
CA LEU A 115 -9.80 0.71 -3.81
C LEU A 115 -11.04 1.44 -3.27
N SER A 116 -11.74 0.86 -2.28
CA SER A 116 -12.85 1.53 -1.61
C SER A 116 -12.40 2.78 -0.84
N ARG A 117 -11.28 2.71 -0.13
CA ARG A 117 -10.71 3.88 0.56
C ARG A 117 -10.25 4.94 -0.41
N TYR A 118 -9.57 4.57 -1.50
CA TYR A 118 -9.17 5.49 -2.55
C TYR A 118 -10.38 6.23 -3.13
N ARG A 119 -11.44 5.51 -3.49
CA ARG A 119 -12.69 6.11 -3.99
C ARG A 119 -13.31 7.06 -2.96
N ASN A 120 -13.37 6.66 -1.69
CA ASN A 120 -13.93 7.51 -0.65
C ASN A 120 -13.11 8.79 -0.41
N GLN A 121 -11.80 8.76 -0.63
CA GLN A 121 -10.98 9.98 -0.60
C GLN A 121 -11.31 10.90 -1.78
N LEU A 122 -11.48 10.36 -2.99
CA LEU A 122 -11.91 11.16 -4.15
C LEU A 122 -13.27 11.82 -3.92
N ASP A 123 -14.19 11.14 -3.25
CA ASP A 123 -15.52 11.64 -2.90
C ASP A 123 -15.51 12.57 -1.67
N GLY A 124 -14.36 12.86 -1.07
CA GLY A 124 -14.24 13.65 0.17
C GLY A 124 -14.82 12.98 1.42
N LYS A 125 -15.11 11.68 1.38
CA LYS A 125 -15.72 10.91 2.48
C LYS A 125 -14.70 10.28 3.43
N PHE A 126 -13.45 10.22 3.03
CA PHE A 126 -12.37 9.62 3.81
C PHE A 126 -11.30 10.67 4.08
N MET A 127 -11.01 10.90 5.37
CA MET A 127 -9.91 11.75 5.80
C MET A 127 -8.82 10.89 6.42
N PRO A 128 -7.53 11.09 6.05
CA PRO A 128 -6.42 10.39 6.69
C PRO A 128 -6.39 10.63 8.19
N LYS A 129 -6.10 9.60 8.99
CA LYS A 129 -6.08 9.71 10.45
C LYS A 129 -4.72 10.14 11.01
N VAL A 130 -3.72 10.31 10.16
CA VAL A 130 -2.38 10.73 10.59
C VAL A 130 -2.37 12.24 10.79
N THR A 131 -2.25 12.66 12.04
CA THR A 131 -2.02 14.07 12.38
C THR A 131 -0.53 14.26 12.64
N VAL A 132 0.14 15.05 11.79
CA VAL A 132 1.52 15.48 12.01
C VAL A 132 1.45 16.74 12.90
N LYS A 133 2.08 16.67 14.08
CA LYS A 133 2.13 17.84 14.99
C LYS A 133 2.89 18.97 14.30
N GLY A 134 2.18 20.06 13.96
CA GLY A 134 2.78 21.25 13.34
C GLY A 134 2.03 21.83 12.15
N GLN A 135 1.10 21.09 11.53
CA GLN A 135 0.17 21.68 10.58
C GLN A 135 -1.14 22.02 11.27
N ILE A 136 -1.26 23.27 11.70
CA ILE A 136 -2.56 23.85 12.06
C ILE A 136 -3.27 24.09 10.73
N THR A 137 -4.17 23.22 10.35
CA THR A 137 -5.18 23.58 9.34
C THR A 137 -6.14 24.54 10.05
N ASP A 138 -6.05 25.83 9.74
CA ASP A 138 -7.07 26.81 10.06
C ASP A 138 -8.35 26.44 9.32
N ASP A 139 -9.11 25.55 9.90
CA ASP A 139 -10.52 25.38 9.55
C ASP A 139 -11.33 26.32 10.43
N MET A 140 -11.28 27.60 10.09
CA MET A 140 -12.18 28.58 10.65
C MET A 140 -13.51 28.46 9.92
N THR A 141 -14.36 27.63 10.46
CA THR A 141 -15.80 27.77 10.30
C THR A 141 -16.22 29.14 10.77
N THR A 142 -16.57 30.00 9.86
CA THR A 142 -17.30 31.23 10.15
C THR A 142 -18.78 30.86 10.14
N ASP A 143 -19.32 30.63 11.33
CA ASP A 143 -20.76 30.78 11.57
C ASP A 143 -21.10 32.26 11.57
N MET A 144 -21.95 32.66 10.67
CA MET A 144 -22.96 33.70 10.82
C MET A 144 -24.17 33.40 9.96
#